data_12a793cfa02a61d4a2dfc3ae783824ab
#
_entry.id   12a793cfa02a61d4a2dfc3ae783824ab
#
_cell.length_a   1.000
_cell.length_b   1.000
_cell.length_c   1.000
_cell.angle_alpha   90.00
_cell.angle_beta   90.00
_cell.angle_gamma   90.00
#
_symmetry.space_group_name_H-M   'P 1'
#
loop_
_entity.id
_entity.type
_entity.pdbx_description
1 polymer ?
#
loop_
_entity_poly.entity_id
_entity_poly.type
_entity_poly.pdbx_seq_one_letter_code
_entity_poly.pdbx_strand_id
1 'polypeptide(L)'
;MLVRAPRLVIAGLAGDSGKTLLAAGLARLLTSRGLAVAPYKKGPDYIDAGWLGAAARRPGRNLDTFLMTPAAIGEGLARGGRADLALVEGNRGLYDGLDAQGTHSTAELAKLVHAPVVLVVDVTKATRTVAAMILGCRAMDGAVDLAGVVLNRVGSARHERVVREAVAGAGGPPVLGAIPRLGCDPFPGRHLGLLTAAEHPERELALEQAAEIVARHVDVEALIALARSAPEAAFPDRAPVAPVAPAKIAVLRDEALSFYYPENLEALEEAGAELTFVSPLAARELPEVDAVYIGGGFPEVHAERLAAGAAFRRDLREAAAAGLPVYAECGGLMYLGKELLTGGASHPMAGILDLTIEQTAGPRGHGYVSARVEAENPWFERGTALRGHEFHYSRVVGGGDRSGAVLRLDRGTGLGEGRDGIAVGNVWASYLHLHALGTPGWAPAVVALAGAGRNGISGRATVSGRAR
;
A
#
# COMPACT_ATOMS: atom_id res chain seq x y z
N MET A 1 12.23 -4.65 21.23
CA MET A 1 12.72 -3.49 20.46
C MET A 1 12.12 -2.20 21.01
N LEU A 2 12.89 -1.10 21.10
CA LEU A 2 12.46 0.19 21.64
C LEU A 2 12.50 1.26 20.54
N VAL A 3 11.38 1.94 20.29
CA VAL A 3 11.26 3.03 19.32
C VAL A 3 11.24 4.37 20.07
N ARG A 4 12.22 5.22 19.77
CA ARG A 4 12.43 6.55 20.38
C ARG A 4 12.18 7.70 19.43
N ALA A 5 12.00 7.42 18.14
CA ALA A 5 11.82 8.45 17.13
C ALA A 5 10.61 9.34 17.46
N PRO A 6 10.72 10.67 17.36
CA PRO A 6 9.59 11.59 17.36
C PRO A 6 8.55 11.11 16.37
N ARG A 7 7.26 11.07 16.75
CA ARG A 7 6.21 10.56 15.88
C ARG A 7 4.88 11.27 16.07
N LEU A 8 4.15 11.37 14.97
CA LEU A 8 2.88 12.08 14.91
C LEU A 8 1.90 11.34 14.00
N VAL A 9 0.65 11.24 14.43
CA VAL A 9 -0.44 10.71 13.60
C VAL A 9 -1.32 11.86 13.12
N ILE A 10 -1.49 11.98 11.80
CA ILE A 10 -2.46 12.87 11.18
C ILE A 10 -3.73 12.07 10.90
N ALA A 11 -4.77 12.30 11.66
CA ALA A 11 -6.06 11.62 11.51
C ALA A 11 -7.12 12.56 10.89
N GLY A 12 -8.20 12.00 10.36
CA GLY A 12 -9.35 12.78 9.89
C GLY A 12 -10.57 12.55 10.74
N LEU A 13 -11.51 13.48 10.70
CA LEU A 13 -12.84 13.22 11.22
C LEU A 13 -13.62 12.23 10.34
N ALA A 14 -13.32 12.24 9.03
CA ALA A 14 -13.91 11.35 8.02
C ALA A 14 -12.93 11.14 6.86
N GLY A 15 -13.35 10.39 5.83
CA GLY A 15 -12.74 10.43 4.51
C GLY A 15 -12.71 11.87 3.97
N ASP A 16 -11.80 12.14 3.04
CA ASP A 16 -11.68 13.44 2.34
C ASP A 16 -11.57 14.70 3.21
N SER A 17 -11.20 14.53 4.49
CA SER A 17 -10.99 15.65 5.42
C SER A 17 -9.78 16.52 5.08
N GLY A 18 -8.88 16.08 4.17
CA GLY A 18 -7.65 16.77 3.79
C GLY A 18 -6.39 16.28 4.51
N LYS A 19 -6.41 15.03 5.01
CA LYS A 19 -5.26 14.39 5.67
C LYS A 19 -4.02 14.36 4.78
N THR A 20 -4.19 13.93 3.54
CA THR A 20 -3.11 13.78 2.57
C THR A 20 -2.48 15.14 2.23
N LEU A 21 -3.27 16.20 2.09
CA LEU A 21 -2.77 17.56 1.91
C LEU A 21 -1.86 17.97 3.08
N LEU A 22 -2.33 17.78 4.32
CA LEU A 22 -1.54 18.12 5.49
C LEU A 22 -0.31 17.23 5.63
N ALA A 23 -0.45 15.92 5.49
CA ALA A 23 0.63 14.96 5.73
C ALA A 23 1.72 15.06 4.65
N ALA A 24 1.36 15.07 3.36
CA ALA A 24 2.32 15.22 2.28
C ALA A 24 2.95 16.62 2.26
N GLY A 25 2.15 17.67 2.49
CA GLY A 25 2.66 19.04 2.60
C GLY A 25 3.63 19.22 3.76
N LEU A 26 3.33 18.66 4.94
CA LEU A 26 4.22 18.68 6.10
C LEU A 26 5.51 17.88 5.80
N ALA A 27 5.39 16.67 5.26
CA ALA A 27 6.56 15.85 4.89
C ALA A 27 7.47 16.59 3.90
N ARG A 28 6.93 17.19 2.85
CA ARG A 28 7.68 17.96 1.85
C ARG A 28 8.36 19.18 2.47
N LEU A 29 7.63 19.96 3.27
CA LEU A 29 8.15 21.14 3.95
C LEU A 29 9.30 20.80 4.89
N LEU A 30 9.16 19.78 5.73
CA LEU A 30 10.21 19.36 6.67
C LEU A 30 11.43 18.84 5.92
N THR A 31 11.23 18.04 4.87
CA THR A 31 12.31 17.54 4.02
C THR A 31 13.07 18.69 3.33
N SER A 32 12.36 19.73 2.85
CA SER A 32 13.00 20.92 2.27
C SER A 32 13.82 21.73 3.29
N ARG A 33 13.47 21.63 4.58
CA ARG A 33 14.24 22.22 5.70
C ARG A 33 15.41 21.33 6.15
N GLY A 34 15.68 20.21 5.49
CA GLY A 34 16.77 19.29 5.80
C GLY A 34 16.46 18.26 6.88
N LEU A 35 15.20 18.13 7.32
CA LEU A 35 14.79 17.11 8.29
C LEU A 35 14.49 15.79 7.60
N ALA A 36 14.94 14.69 8.18
CA ALA A 36 14.63 13.35 7.71
C ALA A 36 13.25 12.91 8.21
N VAL A 37 12.27 12.83 7.31
CA VAL A 37 10.91 12.35 7.62
C VAL A 37 10.77 10.90 7.20
N ALA A 38 10.35 10.01 8.11
CA ALA A 38 9.93 8.65 7.79
C ALA A 38 8.41 8.65 7.58
N PRO A 39 7.92 8.50 6.34
CA PRO A 39 6.51 8.60 6.02
C PRO A 39 5.83 7.24 6.11
N TYR A 40 4.68 7.21 6.78
CA TYR A 40 3.85 6.03 6.93
C TYR A 40 2.38 6.31 6.59
N LYS A 41 1.74 5.37 5.91
CA LYS A 41 0.29 5.33 5.75
C LYS A 41 -0.32 4.25 6.64
N LYS A 42 -1.34 4.58 7.42
CA LYS A 42 -2.16 3.58 8.08
C LYS A 42 -3.02 2.86 7.06
N GLY A 43 -3.06 1.53 7.14
CA GLY A 43 -3.81 0.73 6.17
C GLY A 43 -2.99 0.30 4.95
N PRO A 44 -3.60 -0.50 4.06
CA PRO A 44 -2.90 -1.13 2.95
C PRO A 44 -2.83 -0.28 1.67
N ASP A 45 -2.95 1.02 1.78
CA ASP A 45 -3.03 1.96 0.66
C ASP A 45 -1.66 2.25 0.04
N TYR A 46 -1.48 1.89 -1.23
CA TYR A 46 -0.25 2.14 -1.99
C TYR A 46 -0.15 3.58 -2.51
N ILE A 47 -1.29 4.21 -2.82
CA ILE A 47 -1.34 5.50 -3.52
C ILE A 47 -0.93 6.62 -2.57
N ASP A 48 -1.58 6.71 -1.41
CA ASP A 48 -1.25 7.72 -0.40
C ASP A 48 0.17 7.50 0.14
N ALA A 49 0.57 6.23 0.38
CA ALA A 49 1.95 5.89 0.77
C ALA A 49 2.96 6.36 -0.28
N GLY A 50 2.64 6.21 -1.57
CA GLY A 50 3.46 6.71 -2.68
C GLY A 50 3.62 8.23 -2.67
N TRP A 51 2.54 8.99 -2.42
CA TRP A 51 2.60 10.45 -2.29
C TRP A 51 3.43 10.90 -1.08
N LEU A 52 3.23 10.24 0.07
CA LEU A 52 4.03 10.52 1.27
C LEU A 52 5.51 10.22 1.04
N GLY A 53 5.81 9.12 0.35
CA GLY A 53 7.18 8.76 -0.01
C GLY A 53 7.83 9.77 -0.94
N ALA A 54 7.12 10.23 -1.98
CA ALA A 54 7.60 11.28 -2.88
C ALA A 54 7.83 12.61 -2.13
N ALA A 55 6.93 12.98 -1.21
CA ALA A 55 7.07 14.17 -0.38
C ALA A 55 8.30 14.13 0.52
N ALA A 56 8.54 13.01 1.19
CA ALA A 56 9.66 12.81 2.11
C ALA A 56 10.97 12.41 1.39
N ARG A 57 10.95 12.15 0.08
CA ARG A 57 12.08 11.60 -0.70
C ARG A 57 12.67 10.33 -0.07
N ARG A 58 11.79 9.49 0.49
CA ARG A 58 12.09 8.21 1.14
C ARG A 58 10.97 7.22 0.83
N PRO A 59 11.19 5.90 0.97
CA PRO A 59 10.10 4.94 0.77
C PRO A 59 8.90 5.26 1.67
N GLY A 60 7.72 5.42 1.07
CA GLY A 60 6.46 5.49 1.79
C GLY A 60 6.06 4.09 2.25
N ARG A 61 5.86 3.90 3.55
CA ARG A 61 5.60 2.61 4.17
C ARG A 61 4.17 2.50 4.70
N ASN A 62 3.75 1.27 4.97
CA ASN A 62 2.43 1.03 5.54
C ASN A 62 2.54 0.47 6.96
N LEU A 63 1.65 0.93 7.84
CA LEU A 63 1.46 0.35 9.17
C LEU A 63 0.00 -0.05 9.32
N ASP A 64 -0.26 -1.32 9.57
CA ASP A 64 -1.62 -1.83 9.64
C ASP A 64 -1.77 -2.94 10.68
N THR A 65 -2.64 -2.71 11.66
CA THR A 65 -2.85 -3.64 12.78
C THR A 65 -3.65 -4.89 12.41
N PHE A 66 -4.33 -4.91 11.25
CA PHE A 66 -4.97 -6.12 10.72
C PHE A 66 -3.95 -7.03 10.04
N LEU A 67 -3.06 -6.44 9.24
CA LEU A 67 -2.04 -7.18 8.50
C LEU A 67 -0.88 -7.60 9.39
N MET A 68 -0.53 -6.80 10.40
CA MET A 68 0.70 -6.90 11.17
C MET A 68 0.44 -7.14 12.64
N THR A 69 1.26 -7.96 13.26
CA THR A 69 1.35 -8.07 14.73
C THR A 69 1.99 -6.82 15.34
N PRO A 70 1.86 -6.58 16.64
CA PRO A 70 2.60 -5.49 17.32
C PRO A 70 4.11 -5.54 17.07
N ALA A 71 4.72 -6.72 17.06
CA ALA A 71 6.14 -6.89 16.72
C ALA A 71 6.47 -6.43 15.29
N ALA A 72 5.61 -6.76 14.33
CA ALA A 72 5.75 -6.34 12.93
C ALA A 72 5.54 -4.83 12.74
N ILE A 73 4.61 -4.20 13.49
CA ILE A 73 4.44 -2.74 13.51
C ILE A 73 5.70 -2.05 14.03
N GLY A 74 6.26 -2.56 15.13
CA GLY A 74 7.52 -2.04 15.66
C GLY A 74 8.66 -2.14 14.66
N GLU A 75 8.81 -3.28 13.98
CA GLU A 75 9.80 -3.46 12.91
C GLU A 75 9.56 -2.50 11.74
N GLY A 76 8.29 -2.33 11.30
CA GLY A 76 7.92 -1.36 10.26
C GLY A 76 8.35 0.05 10.62
N LEU A 77 8.15 0.48 11.87
CA LEU A 77 8.66 1.77 12.37
C LEU A 77 10.19 1.84 12.34
N ALA A 78 10.87 0.78 12.73
CA ALA A 78 12.34 0.74 12.71
C ALA A 78 12.93 0.79 11.29
N ARG A 79 12.24 0.20 10.30
CA ARG A 79 12.63 0.25 8.88
C ARG A 79 12.56 1.66 8.29
N GLY A 80 11.86 2.60 8.92
CA GLY A 80 11.98 4.02 8.64
C GLY A 80 13.38 4.58 8.89
N GLY A 81 14.25 3.84 9.59
CA GLY A 81 15.62 4.19 9.86
C GLY A 81 15.78 5.43 10.74
N ARG A 82 16.96 6.04 10.70
CA ARG A 82 17.17 7.31 11.40
C ARG A 82 16.33 8.41 10.77
N ALA A 83 15.35 8.88 11.51
CA ALA A 83 14.44 9.96 11.11
C ALA A 83 14.28 10.95 12.25
N ASP A 84 14.12 12.24 11.88
CA ASP A 84 13.82 13.31 12.84
C ASP A 84 12.33 13.30 13.20
N LEU A 85 11.50 12.70 12.33
CA LEU A 85 10.06 12.54 12.51
C LEU A 85 9.54 11.30 11.78
N ALA A 86 8.82 10.43 12.48
CA ALA A 86 7.94 9.43 11.90
C ALA A 86 6.53 10.03 11.75
N LEU A 87 6.10 10.26 10.52
CA LEU A 87 4.81 10.86 10.21
C LEU A 87 3.86 9.79 9.68
N VAL A 88 2.78 9.56 10.42
CA VAL A 88 1.75 8.56 10.07
C VAL A 88 0.50 9.27 9.58
N GLU A 89 0.11 9.05 8.34
CA GLU A 89 -1.20 9.45 7.85
C GLU A 89 -2.23 8.36 8.12
N GLY A 90 -3.31 8.71 8.82
CA GLY A 90 -4.44 7.85 9.12
C GLY A 90 -5.28 7.53 7.87
N ASN A 91 -6.18 6.56 8.01
CA ASN A 91 -7.12 6.17 6.98
C ASN A 91 -8.55 6.50 7.42
N ARG A 92 -9.40 6.99 6.51
CA ARG A 92 -10.79 7.40 6.78
C ARG A 92 -10.90 8.32 8.00
N GLY A 93 -11.89 8.09 8.87
CA GLY A 93 -12.01 8.77 10.15
C GLY A 93 -11.14 8.13 11.24
N LEU A 94 -10.89 8.89 12.32
CA LEU A 94 -10.04 8.48 13.44
C LEU A 94 -10.43 7.11 14.01
N TYR A 95 -11.73 6.86 14.15
CA TYR A 95 -12.29 5.64 14.73
C TYR A 95 -12.86 4.65 13.72
N ASP A 96 -12.79 4.97 12.42
CA ASP A 96 -13.26 4.07 11.37
C ASP A 96 -12.31 2.87 11.24
N GLY A 97 -12.83 1.71 11.57
CA GLY A 97 -12.09 0.45 11.56
C GLY A 97 -12.78 -0.64 10.75
N LEU A 98 -12.50 -1.87 11.11
CA LEU A 98 -13.02 -3.06 10.46
C LEU A 98 -14.51 -3.33 10.80
N ASP A 99 -14.93 -2.92 11.98
CA ASP A 99 -16.24 -3.21 12.59
C ASP A 99 -16.78 -2.00 13.39
N ALA A 100 -17.95 -2.18 13.99
CA ALA A 100 -18.60 -1.16 14.80
C ALA A 100 -17.83 -0.78 16.08
N GLN A 101 -16.89 -1.60 16.51
CA GLN A 101 -16.00 -1.35 17.64
C GLN A 101 -14.78 -0.52 17.22
N GLY A 102 -14.59 -0.27 15.93
CA GLY A 102 -13.46 0.46 15.37
C GLY A 102 -12.14 -0.29 15.46
N THR A 103 -12.19 -1.64 15.49
CA THR A 103 -10.97 -2.44 15.47
C THR A 103 -10.13 -2.13 14.24
N HIS A 104 -8.82 -2.10 14.42
CA HIS A 104 -7.89 -1.72 13.36
C HIS A 104 -8.08 -0.30 12.79
N SER A 105 -8.67 0.62 13.57
CA SER A 105 -8.78 2.04 13.20
C SER A 105 -7.45 2.79 13.32
N THR A 106 -7.44 4.05 12.89
CA THR A 106 -6.31 4.96 13.11
C THR A 106 -6.05 5.17 14.60
N ALA A 107 -7.11 5.23 15.43
CA ALA A 107 -7.02 5.35 16.88
C ALA A 107 -6.29 4.15 17.50
N GLU A 108 -6.61 2.92 17.07
CA GLU A 108 -5.92 1.71 17.53
C GLU A 108 -4.42 1.73 17.21
N LEU A 109 -4.07 2.13 15.99
CA LEU A 109 -2.67 2.29 15.62
C LEU A 109 -1.97 3.38 16.44
N ALA A 110 -2.59 4.55 16.62
CA ALA A 110 -2.03 5.68 17.38
C ALA A 110 -1.72 5.28 18.84
N LYS A 111 -2.64 4.55 19.48
CA LYS A 111 -2.43 3.99 20.83
C LYS A 111 -1.26 3.00 20.84
N LEU A 112 -1.23 2.05 19.89
CA LEU A 112 -0.20 1.02 19.81
C LEU A 112 1.21 1.63 19.62
N VAL A 113 1.31 2.66 18.79
CA VAL A 113 2.59 3.33 18.54
C VAL A 113 2.86 4.48 19.51
N HIS A 114 2.00 4.73 20.49
CA HIS A 114 2.10 5.81 21.49
C HIS A 114 2.35 7.19 20.85
N ALA A 115 1.62 7.52 19.80
CA ALA A 115 1.81 8.77 19.06
C ALA A 115 0.67 9.76 19.34
N PRO A 116 0.96 11.05 19.60
CA PRO A 116 -0.05 12.08 19.62
C PRO A 116 -0.76 12.20 18.28
N VAL A 117 -2.04 12.53 18.33
CA VAL A 117 -2.92 12.62 17.15
C VAL A 117 -3.27 14.08 16.90
N VAL A 118 -3.10 14.52 15.65
CA VAL A 118 -3.64 15.77 15.13
C VAL A 118 -4.82 15.45 14.22
N LEU A 119 -6.00 15.97 14.57
CA LEU A 119 -7.24 15.70 13.85
C LEU A 119 -7.48 16.78 12.78
N VAL A 120 -7.57 16.38 11.53
CA VAL A 120 -7.98 17.25 10.42
C VAL A 120 -9.49 17.23 10.30
N VAL A 121 -10.11 18.41 10.40
CA VAL A 121 -11.56 18.57 10.40
C VAL A 121 -11.99 19.45 9.23
N ASP A 122 -12.80 18.91 8.33
CA ASP A 122 -13.53 19.71 7.36
C ASP A 122 -14.60 20.56 8.06
N VAL A 123 -14.46 21.86 7.99
CA VAL A 123 -15.38 22.82 8.64
C VAL A 123 -16.37 23.43 7.67
N THR A 124 -16.55 22.83 6.49
CA THR A 124 -17.47 23.34 5.47
C THR A 124 -18.89 23.53 6.06
N LYS A 125 -19.43 24.76 5.99
CA LYS A 125 -20.78 25.13 6.48
C LYS A 125 -21.04 24.81 7.96
N ALA A 126 -20.01 24.64 8.80
CA ALA A 126 -20.13 24.36 10.23
C ALA A 126 -19.33 25.37 11.05
N THR A 127 -19.79 25.66 12.27
CA THR A 127 -19.11 26.54 13.23
C THR A 127 -19.03 25.86 14.62
N ARG A 128 -19.90 26.20 15.56
CA ARG A 128 -19.86 25.63 16.92
C ARG A 128 -20.05 24.11 16.96
N THR A 129 -20.75 23.52 15.99
CA THR A 129 -20.90 22.07 15.85
C THR A 129 -19.56 21.37 15.68
N VAL A 130 -18.56 22.04 15.07
CA VAL A 130 -17.18 21.52 14.95
C VAL A 130 -16.60 21.21 16.33
N ALA A 131 -16.80 22.08 17.33
CA ALA A 131 -16.35 21.83 18.70
C ALA A 131 -17.01 20.58 19.29
N ALA A 132 -18.31 20.37 19.07
CA ALA A 132 -19.00 19.16 19.53
C ALA A 132 -18.44 17.87 18.90
N MET A 133 -18.13 17.89 17.60
CA MET A 133 -17.51 16.75 16.91
C MET A 133 -16.12 16.44 17.47
N ILE A 134 -15.28 17.44 17.66
CA ILE A 134 -13.93 17.28 18.22
C ILE A 134 -13.99 16.74 19.65
N LEU A 135 -14.86 17.30 20.48
CA LEU A 135 -15.07 16.83 21.87
C LEU A 135 -15.62 15.41 21.90
N GLY A 136 -16.52 15.05 20.98
CA GLY A 136 -17.02 13.70 20.80
C GLY A 136 -15.89 12.71 20.53
N CYS A 137 -14.99 13.04 19.61
CA CYS A 137 -13.81 12.22 19.34
C CYS A 137 -12.94 12.04 20.60
N ARG A 138 -12.67 13.11 21.35
CA ARG A 138 -11.88 13.03 22.59
C ARG A 138 -12.56 12.23 23.71
N ALA A 139 -13.88 12.31 23.80
CA ALA A 139 -14.65 11.61 24.82
C ALA A 139 -14.87 10.12 24.50
N MET A 140 -14.81 9.75 23.22
CA MET A 140 -15.08 8.39 22.73
C MET A 140 -14.03 7.38 23.21
N ASP A 141 -12.75 7.78 23.24
CA ASP A 141 -11.65 6.97 23.77
C ASP A 141 -10.59 7.88 24.42
N GLY A 142 -10.60 7.92 25.76
CA GLY A 142 -9.65 8.72 26.53
C GLY A 142 -8.20 8.26 26.48
N ALA A 143 -7.92 7.08 25.90
CA ALA A 143 -6.56 6.57 25.70
C ALA A 143 -5.92 7.11 24.40
N VAL A 144 -6.70 7.73 23.53
CA VAL A 144 -6.18 8.44 22.34
C VAL A 144 -5.72 9.83 22.75
N ASP A 145 -4.44 10.11 22.58
CA ASP A 145 -3.87 11.45 22.81
C ASP A 145 -4.25 12.39 21.64
N LEU A 146 -5.45 12.96 21.69
CA LEU A 146 -5.91 13.98 20.73
C LEU A 146 -5.28 15.32 21.08
N ALA A 147 -4.04 15.54 20.59
CA ALA A 147 -3.15 16.62 21.00
C ALA A 147 -3.39 17.95 20.25
N GLY A 148 -4.04 17.93 19.11
CA GLY A 148 -4.29 19.14 18.31
C GLY A 148 -5.31 18.94 17.19
N VAL A 149 -5.72 20.06 16.59
CA VAL A 149 -6.68 20.10 15.48
C VAL A 149 -6.15 21.00 14.37
N VAL A 150 -6.35 20.60 13.12
CA VAL A 150 -6.21 21.46 11.95
C VAL A 150 -7.57 21.58 11.27
N LEU A 151 -8.05 22.81 11.13
CA LEU A 151 -9.29 23.11 10.44
C LEU A 151 -8.98 23.14 8.91
N ASN A 152 -9.80 22.48 8.13
CA ASN A 152 -9.67 22.48 6.67
C ASN A 152 -10.93 23.06 6.01
N ARG A 153 -10.75 23.62 4.81
CA ARG A 153 -11.81 24.24 4.01
C ARG A 153 -12.50 25.41 4.72
N VAL A 154 -11.72 26.22 5.44
CA VAL A 154 -12.20 27.42 6.11
C VAL A 154 -12.69 28.43 5.07
N GLY A 155 -13.91 28.96 5.27
CA GLY A 155 -14.57 29.82 4.28
C GLY A 155 -14.15 31.29 4.34
N SER A 156 -13.72 31.80 5.51
CA SER A 156 -13.29 33.21 5.71
C SER A 156 -12.60 33.40 7.05
N ALA A 157 -11.91 34.53 7.25
CA ALA A 157 -11.28 34.88 8.54
C ALA A 157 -12.30 34.94 9.70
N ARG A 158 -13.53 35.42 9.45
CA ARG A 158 -14.61 35.39 10.44
C ARG A 158 -14.99 33.96 10.80
N HIS A 159 -15.09 33.08 9.81
CA HIS A 159 -15.41 31.67 10.01
C HIS A 159 -14.33 30.99 10.87
N GLU A 160 -13.05 31.20 10.53
CA GLU A 160 -11.93 30.71 11.32
C GLU A 160 -12.02 31.14 12.78
N ARG A 161 -12.17 32.46 13.02
CA ARG A 161 -12.25 33.00 14.37
C ARG A 161 -13.37 32.36 15.18
N VAL A 162 -14.58 32.27 14.62
CA VAL A 162 -15.74 31.67 15.31
C VAL A 162 -15.52 30.20 15.66
N VAL A 163 -14.90 29.41 14.76
CA VAL A 163 -14.60 28.00 15.03
C VAL A 163 -13.53 27.87 16.10
N ARG A 164 -12.44 28.66 16.04
CA ARG A 164 -11.38 28.66 17.07
C ARG A 164 -11.93 29.02 18.46
N GLU A 165 -12.73 30.07 18.54
CA GLU A 165 -13.39 30.49 19.79
C GLU A 165 -14.33 29.40 20.32
N ALA A 166 -15.08 28.73 19.44
CA ALA A 166 -15.98 27.65 19.83
C ALA A 166 -15.23 26.43 20.38
N VAL A 167 -14.12 26.03 19.73
CA VAL A 167 -13.28 24.91 20.17
C VAL A 167 -12.62 25.25 21.52
N ALA A 168 -12.01 26.43 21.64
CA ALA A 168 -11.33 26.84 22.85
C ALA A 168 -12.34 27.02 24.03
N GLY A 169 -13.49 27.68 23.80
CA GLY A 169 -14.51 27.89 24.80
C GLY A 169 -15.19 26.61 25.30
N ALA A 170 -15.14 25.55 24.50
CA ALA A 170 -15.61 24.22 24.89
C ALA A 170 -14.51 23.35 25.54
N GLY A 171 -13.30 23.89 25.78
CA GLY A 171 -12.18 23.16 26.34
C GLY A 171 -11.61 22.09 25.40
N GLY A 172 -11.73 22.29 24.08
CA GLY A 172 -11.15 21.41 23.07
C GLY A 172 -9.63 21.51 23.00
N PRO A 173 -8.98 20.61 22.24
CA PRO A 173 -7.54 20.68 21.99
C PRO A 173 -7.16 21.93 21.18
N PRO A 174 -5.89 22.37 21.19
CA PRO A 174 -5.46 23.56 20.48
C PRO A 174 -5.68 23.41 18.96
N VAL A 175 -6.14 24.51 18.32
CA VAL A 175 -6.27 24.60 16.88
C VAL A 175 -4.92 25.06 16.30
N LEU A 176 -4.17 24.14 15.74
CA LEU A 176 -2.80 24.33 15.25
C LEU A 176 -2.73 24.85 13.81
N GLY A 177 -3.86 24.93 13.13
CA GLY A 177 -3.90 25.47 11.77
C GLY A 177 -5.32 25.65 11.25
N ALA A 178 -5.42 26.46 10.19
CA ALA A 178 -6.67 26.72 9.50
C ALA A 178 -6.42 26.91 7.99
N ILE A 179 -6.59 25.84 7.24
CA ILE A 179 -6.39 25.82 5.79
C ILE A 179 -7.68 26.34 5.13
N PRO A 180 -7.60 27.40 4.29
CA PRO A 180 -8.76 27.92 3.61
C PRO A 180 -9.29 26.94 2.56
N ARG A 181 -10.50 27.19 2.07
CA ARG A 181 -11.00 26.48 0.89
C ARG A 181 -10.10 26.83 -0.30
N LEU A 182 -9.47 25.82 -0.87
CA LEU A 182 -8.60 25.97 -2.05
C LEU A 182 -9.44 26.06 -3.32
N GLY A 183 -8.95 26.83 -4.30
CA GLY A 183 -9.56 26.91 -5.61
C GLY A 183 -9.26 25.66 -6.47
N CYS A 184 -8.13 25.00 -6.24
CA CYS A 184 -7.71 23.77 -6.86
C CYS A 184 -7.05 22.89 -5.81
N ASP A 185 -7.36 21.59 -5.81
CA ASP A 185 -6.69 20.61 -4.95
C ASP A 185 -5.37 20.21 -5.62
N PRO A 186 -4.22 20.30 -4.94
CA PRO A 186 -2.95 19.84 -5.49
C PRO A 186 -2.93 18.34 -5.83
N PHE A 187 -3.77 17.55 -5.17
CA PHE A 187 -3.86 16.11 -5.36
C PHE A 187 -5.17 15.73 -6.07
N PRO A 188 -5.18 15.69 -7.42
CA PRO A 188 -6.39 15.38 -8.16
C PRO A 188 -6.83 13.94 -7.90
N GLY A 189 -8.10 13.77 -7.58
CA GLY A 189 -8.75 12.49 -7.45
C GLY A 189 -9.15 11.90 -8.80
N ARG A 190 -9.18 10.57 -8.87
CA ARG A 190 -9.92 9.81 -9.89
C ARG A 190 -10.91 8.86 -9.20
N HIS A 191 -11.71 8.14 -9.97
CA HIS A 191 -12.72 7.22 -9.42
C HIS A 191 -12.15 6.08 -8.55
N LEU A 192 -10.84 5.83 -8.61
CA LEU A 192 -10.11 4.84 -7.81
C LEU A 192 -9.20 5.48 -6.73
N GLY A 193 -9.50 6.68 -6.28
CA GLY A 193 -8.65 7.43 -5.35
C GLY A 193 -7.87 8.54 -6.06
N LEU A 194 -6.70 8.91 -5.55
CA LEU A 194 -5.80 9.86 -6.19
C LEU A 194 -5.12 9.23 -7.41
N LEU A 195 -4.64 10.04 -8.35
CA LEU A 195 -3.61 9.61 -9.29
C LEU A 195 -2.38 9.16 -8.49
N THR A 196 -1.70 8.11 -8.94
CA THR A 196 -0.45 7.71 -8.27
C THR A 196 0.61 8.81 -8.42
N ALA A 197 1.49 8.94 -7.44
CA ALA A 197 2.58 9.92 -7.51
C ALA A 197 3.52 9.69 -8.72
N ALA A 198 3.59 8.45 -9.22
CA ALA A 198 4.39 8.10 -10.41
C ALA A 198 3.75 8.56 -11.72
N GLU A 199 2.41 8.51 -11.80
CA GLU A 199 1.65 8.91 -13.01
C GLU A 199 1.38 10.41 -13.08
N HIS A 200 1.49 11.16 -11.97
CA HIS A 200 1.15 12.57 -11.93
C HIS A 200 2.22 13.42 -12.64
N PRO A 201 1.89 14.10 -13.77
CA PRO A 201 2.89 14.79 -14.59
C PRO A 201 3.54 15.97 -13.85
N GLU A 202 2.80 16.64 -12.96
CA GLU A 202 3.25 17.81 -12.19
C GLU A 202 3.43 17.47 -10.70
N ARG A 203 3.85 16.24 -10.37
CA ARG A 203 4.00 15.77 -9.01
C ARG A 203 4.79 16.71 -8.10
N GLU A 204 5.94 17.17 -8.56
CA GLU A 204 6.80 18.06 -7.75
C GLU A 204 6.10 19.40 -7.45
N LEU A 205 5.42 19.98 -8.44
CA LEU A 205 4.65 21.21 -8.27
C LEU A 205 3.50 21.01 -7.26
N ALA A 206 2.78 19.90 -7.34
CA ALA A 206 1.70 19.57 -6.41
C ALA A 206 2.22 19.47 -4.97
N LEU A 207 3.37 18.81 -4.78
CA LEU A 207 4.02 18.68 -3.46
C LEU A 207 4.52 20.03 -2.92
N GLU A 208 5.08 20.88 -3.77
CA GLU A 208 5.53 22.21 -3.38
C GLU A 208 4.35 23.10 -3.00
N GLN A 209 3.26 23.08 -3.76
CA GLN A 209 2.04 23.79 -3.41
C GLN A 209 1.45 23.34 -2.07
N ALA A 210 1.41 22.02 -1.82
CA ALA A 210 0.98 21.47 -0.53
C ALA A 210 1.87 21.94 0.62
N ALA A 211 3.19 21.95 0.42
CA ALA A 211 4.15 22.44 1.41
C ALA A 211 3.96 23.94 1.72
N GLU A 212 3.73 24.78 0.69
CA GLU A 212 3.45 26.21 0.87
C GLU A 212 2.13 26.44 1.63
N ILE A 213 1.07 25.67 1.32
CA ILE A 213 -0.21 25.75 2.03
C ILE A 213 0.01 25.44 3.51
N VAL A 214 0.73 24.35 3.83
CA VAL A 214 1.04 23.98 5.22
C VAL A 214 1.89 25.05 5.89
N ALA A 215 2.92 25.56 5.25
CA ALA A 215 3.80 26.60 5.81
C ALA A 215 3.06 27.89 6.17
N ARG A 216 2.04 28.27 5.38
CA ARG A 216 1.26 29.51 5.57
C ARG A 216 0.14 29.38 6.60
N HIS A 217 -0.44 28.21 6.75
CA HIS A 217 -1.71 28.03 7.46
C HIS A 217 -1.66 27.14 8.68
N VAL A 218 -0.50 26.49 8.95
CA VAL A 218 -0.34 25.54 10.05
C VAL A 218 0.87 25.91 10.90
N ASP A 219 0.71 25.80 12.21
CA ASP A 219 1.81 25.95 13.18
C ASP A 219 2.69 24.69 13.15
N VAL A 220 3.65 24.71 12.24
CA VAL A 220 4.56 23.58 11.99
C VAL A 220 5.46 23.30 13.21
N GLU A 221 5.87 24.35 13.93
CA GLU A 221 6.72 24.17 15.12
C GLU A 221 5.96 23.50 16.27
N ALA A 222 4.67 23.80 16.42
CA ALA A 222 3.81 23.10 17.36
C ALA A 222 3.64 21.62 16.97
N LEU A 223 3.49 21.30 15.67
CA LEU A 223 3.43 19.90 15.20
C LEU A 223 4.72 19.14 15.51
N ILE A 224 5.90 19.77 15.29
CA ILE A 224 7.20 19.18 15.64
C ILE A 224 7.31 18.98 17.14
N ALA A 225 6.88 19.95 17.95
CA ALA A 225 6.89 19.83 19.41
C ALA A 225 6.01 18.68 19.90
N LEU A 226 4.81 18.53 19.33
CA LEU A 226 3.93 17.39 19.61
C LEU A 226 4.58 16.06 19.21
N ALA A 227 5.19 15.97 18.06
CA ALA A 227 5.87 14.75 17.64
C ALA A 227 7.00 14.36 18.62
N ARG A 228 7.74 15.34 19.13
CA ARG A 228 8.82 15.15 20.12
C ARG A 228 8.31 14.77 21.51
N SER A 229 7.05 15.05 21.84
CA SER A 229 6.43 14.65 23.11
C SER A 229 6.03 13.18 23.14
N ALA A 230 6.04 12.48 21.99
CA ALA A 230 5.69 11.07 21.94
C ALA A 230 6.60 10.24 22.86
N PRO A 231 6.06 9.48 23.83
CA PRO A 231 6.86 8.69 24.76
C PRO A 231 7.53 7.51 24.04
N GLU A 232 8.56 6.93 24.64
CA GLU A 232 9.17 5.71 24.11
C GLU A 232 8.12 4.62 23.98
N ALA A 233 8.15 3.85 22.87
CA ALA A 233 7.26 2.72 22.62
C ALA A 233 8.07 1.42 22.57
N ALA A 234 7.66 0.45 23.39
CA ALA A 234 8.28 -0.87 23.44
C ALA A 234 7.45 -1.87 22.63
N PHE A 235 8.13 -2.60 21.75
CA PHE A 235 7.51 -3.64 20.94
C PHE A 235 8.19 -4.99 21.21
N PRO A 236 7.45 -6.12 21.10
CA PRO A 236 8.07 -7.43 21.11
C PRO A 236 9.11 -7.55 19.98
N ASP A 237 10.15 -8.33 20.20
CA ASP A 237 11.09 -8.64 19.14
C ASP A 237 10.46 -9.65 18.16
N ARG A 238 10.83 -9.49 16.88
CA ARG A 238 10.47 -10.44 15.84
C ARG A 238 11.62 -11.40 15.59
N ALA A 239 11.29 -12.68 15.38
CA ALA A 239 12.31 -13.64 15.00
C ALA A 239 12.93 -13.24 13.64
N PRO A 240 14.26 -13.27 13.52
CA PRO A 240 14.91 -13.00 12.25
C PRO A 240 14.54 -14.04 11.22
N VAL A 241 14.37 -13.61 9.98
CA VAL A 241 14.19 -14.50 8.83
C VAL A 241 15.57 -14.96 8.39
N ALA A 242 15.78 -16.28 8.34
CA ALA A 242 17.04 -16.83 7.87
C ALA A 242 17.15 -16.65 6.34
N PRO A 243 18.31 -16.22 5.82
CA PRO A 243 18.55 -16.19 4.39
C PRO A 243 18.43 -17.58 3.77
N VAL A 244 17.87 -17.65 2.57
CA VAL A 244 17.81 -18.84 1.73
C VAL A 244 18.96 -18.80 0.70
N ALA A 245 19.04 -19.77 -0.19
CA ALA A 245 20.02 -19.74 -1.28
C ALA A 245 19.82 -18.52 -2.19
N PRO A 246 20.91 -17.90 -2.71
CA PRO A 246 20.81 -16.76 -3.61
C PRO A 246 19.95 -17.06 -4.84
N ALA A 247 19.07 -16.13 -5.22
CA ALA A 247 18.23 -16.24 -6.41
C ALA A 247 18.09 -14.88 -7.11
N LYS A 248 17.96 -14.89 -8.44
CA LYS A 248 17.67 -13.68 -9.23
C LYS A 248 16.17 -13.59 -9.46
N ILE A 249 15.54 -12.49 -9.08
CA ILE A 249 14.11 -12.28 -9.23
C ILE A 249 13.84 -11.04 -10.08
N ALA A 250 13.14 -11.22 -11.21
CA ALA A 250 12.61 -10.09 -11.96
C ALA A 250 11.33 -9.56 -11.26
N VAL A 251 11.32 -8.27 -10.93
CA VAL A 251 10.16 -7.56 -10.45
C VAL A 251 9.58 -6.76 -11.61
N LEU A 252 8.37 -7.12 -12.07
CA LEU A 252 7.73 -6.39 -13.17
C LEU A 252 7.14 -5.09 -12.65
N ARG A 253 7.80 -3.96 -12.96
CA ARG A 253 7.45 -2.67 -12.37
C ARG A 253 7.50 -1.54 -13.40
N ASP A 254 6.36 -0.88 -13.58
CA ASP A 254 6.18 0.34 -14.37
C ASP A 254 4.87 1.05 -13.96
N GLU A 255 4.34 1.90 -14.84
CA GLU A 255 3.08 2.63 -14.63
C GLU A 255 1.87 1.68 -14.50
N ALA A 256 1.88 0.53 -15.20
CA ALA A 256 0.79 -0.44 -15.19
C ALA A 256 0.82 -1.35 -13.94
N LEU A 257 2.02 -1.64 -13.42
CA LEU A 257 2.27 -2.57 -12.32
C LEU A 257 3.15 -1.89 -11.27
N SER A 258 2.55 -1.03 -10.45
CA SER A 258 3.27 -0.11 -9.55
C SER A 258 3.04 -0.37 -8.06
N PHE A 259 2.18 -1.31 -7.69
CA PHE A 259 1.81 -1.55 -6.29
C PHE A 259 2.71 -2.60 -5.65
N TYR A 260 3.71 -2.13 -4.93
CA TYR A 260 4.67 -2.92 -4.16
C TYR A 260 4.88 -2.26 -2.80
N TYR A 261 4.74 -3.04 -1.73
CA TYR A 261 5.24 -2.59 -0.42
C TYR A 261 6.78 -2.59 -0.44
N PRO A 262 7.45 -1.52 0.01
CA PRO A 262 8.89 -1.55 0.16
C PRO A 262 9.38 -2.74 0.98
N GLU A 263 8.64 -3.11 2.01
CA GLU A 263 8.93 -4.23 2.90
C GLU A 263 8.89 -5.59 2.18
N ASN A 264 8.08 -5.73 1.12
CA ASN A 264 8.06 -6.95 0.31
C ASN A 264 9.35 -7.11 -0.50
N LEU A 265 9.82 -6.01 -1.10
CA LEU A 265 11.07 -6.00 -1.84
C LEU A 265 12.26 -6.24 -0.91
N GLU A 266 12.32 -5.51 0.21
CA GLU A 266 13.34 -5.66 1.24
C GLU A 266 13.37 -7.10 1.81
N ALA A 267 12.20 -7.70 2.06
CA ALA A 267 12.13 -9.06 2.57
C ALA A 267 12.63 -10.11 1.57
N LEU A 268 12.43 -9.90 0.27
CA LEU A 268 13.03 -10.75 -0.77
C LEU A 268 14.55 -10.62 -0.78
N GLU A 269 15.10 -9.41 -0.69
CA GLU A 269 16.55 -9.16 -0.60
C GLU A 269 17.14 -9.76 0.68
N GLU A 270 16.48 -9.59 1.83
CA GLU A 270 16.87 -10.19 3.10
C GLU A 270 16.85 -11.72 3.07
N ALA A 271 15.93 -12.30 2.31
CA ALA A 271 15.88 -13.76 2.09
C ALA A 271 16.95 -14.27 1.11
N GLY A 272 17.70 -13.38 0.44
CA GLY A 272 18.82 -13.70 -0.45
C GLY A 272 18.56 -13.42 -1.94
N ALA A 273 17.46 -12.75 -2.29
CA ALA A 273 17.18 -12.42 -3.68
C ALA A 273 18.02 -11.22 -4.18
N GLU A 274 18.50 -11.31 -5.42
CA GLU A 274 18.96 -10.20 -6.24
C GLU A 274 17.77 -9.73 -7.10
N LEU A 275 17.30 -8.49 -6.91
CA LEU A 275 16.14 -7.97 -7.60
C LEU A 275 16.53 -7.21 -8.88
N THR A 276 15.89 -7.54 -10.00
CA THR A 276 15.99 -6.80 -11.25
C THR A 276 14.62 -6.26 -11.64
N PHE A 277 14.52 -4.94 -11.82
CA PHE A 277 13.27 -4.31 -12.22
C PHE A 277 13.12 -4.28 -13.73
N VAL A 278 11.97 -4.78 -14.21
CA VAL A 278 11.66 -4.92 -15.64
C VAL A 278 10.33 -4.25 -15.94
N SER A 279 10.28 -3.39 -16.95
CA SER A 279 9.04 -2.76 -17.40
C SER A 279 8.38 -3.59 -18.50
N PRO A 280 7.23 -4.23 -18.27
CA PRO A 280 6.51 -4.92 -19.35
C PRO A 280 5.98 -3.98 -20.44
N LEU A 281 5.89 -2.66 -20.17
CA LEU A 281 5.53 -1.66 -21.18
C LEU A 281 6.67 -1.31 -22.13
N ALA A 282 7.94 -1.60 -21.78
CA ALA A 282 9.12 -1.21 -22.53
C ALA A 282 10.01 -2.40 -22.96
N ALA A 283 10.07 -3.46 -22.15
CA ALA A 283 10.92 -4.61 -22.38
C ALA A 283 10.45 -5.45 -23.58
N ARG A 284 11.40 -6.04 -24.30
CA ARG A 284 11.13 -6.97 -25.40
C ARG A 284 11.31 -8.42 -25.00
N GLU A 285 12.15 -8.69 -24.02
CA GLU A 285 12.51 -10.01 -23.53
C GLU A 285 12.61 -10.03 -22.01
N LEU A 286 12.41 -11.19 -21.41
CA LEU A 286 12.61 -11.43 -19.99
C LEU A 286 14.11 -11.67 -19.76
N PRO A 287 14.76 -10.98 -18.79
CA PRO A 287 16.15 -11.27 -18.46
C PRO A 287 16.30 -12.69 -17.88
N GLU A 288 17.51 -13.21 -17.88
CA GLU A 288 17.82 -14.49 -17.24
C GLU A 288 17.68 -14.39 -15.72
N VAL A 289 16.59 -14.98 -15.21
CA VAL A 289 16.19 -14.93 -13.78
C VAL A 289 15.68 -16.28 -13.30
N ASP A 290 15.62 -16.45 -12.00
CA ASP A 290 15.18 -17.66 -11.31
C ASP A 290 13.69 -17.63 -10.93
N ALA A 291 13.09 -16.42 -10.89
CA ALA A 291 11.66 -16.23 -10.65
C ALA A 291 11.19 -14.83 -11.13
N VAL A 292 9.87 -14.65 -11.19
CA VAL A 292 9.24 -13.37 -11.50
C VAL A 292 8.24 -13.01 -10.39
N TYR A 293 8.31 -11.76 -9.88
CA TYR A 293 7.32 -11.17 -9.00
C TYR A 293 6.56 -10.05 -9.72
N ILE A 294 5.24 -10.15 -9.72
CA ILE A 294 4.33 -9.21 -10.37
C ILE A 294 3.35 -8.66 -9.33
N GLY A 295 3.52 -7.42 -8.94
CA GLY A 295 2.62 -6.74 -8.01
C GLY A 295 1.31 -6.29 -8.67
N GLY A 296 0.55 -5.52 -7.91
CA GLY A 296 -0.66 -4.89 -8.41
C GLY A 296 -0.40 -3.61 -9.20
N GLY A 297 -1.47 -2.96 -9.59
CA GLY A 297 -1.45 -1.73 -10.36
C GLY A 297 -2.75 -1.52 -11.12
N PHE A 298 -2.66 -0.78 -12.23
CA PHE A 298 -3.79 -0.47 -13.12
C PHE A 298 -3.53 -0.96 -14.54
N PRO A 299 -3.41 -2.29 -14.77
CA PRO A 299 -3.18 -2.82 -16.11
C PRO A 299 -4.29 -2.49 -17.10
N GLU A 300 -5.52 -2.25 -16.63
CA GLU A 300 -6.65 -1.84 -17.47
C GLU A 300 -6.49 -0.44 -18.06
N VAL A 301 -5.78 0.47 -17.38
CA VAL A 301 -5.47 1.82 -17.90
C VAL A 301 -4.41 1.74 -19.01
N HIS A 302 -3.57 0.75 -18.94
CA HIS A 302 -2.45 0.54 -19.89
C HIS A 302 -2.64 -0.69 -20.78
N ALA A 303 -3.87 -1.21 -20.91
CA ALA A 303 -4.16 -2.49 -21.56
C ALA A 303 -3.69 -2.55 -23.01
N GLU A 304 -3.89 -1.47 -23.78
CA GLU A 304 -3.43 -1.38 -25.18
C GLU A 304 -1.89 -1.45 -25.28
N ARG A 305 -1.17 -0.72 -24.41
CA ARG A 305 0.30 -0.73 -24.36
C ARG A 305 0.85 -2.08 -23.94
N LEU A 306 0.24 -2.72 -22.94
CA LEU A 306 0.59 -4.08 -22.49
C LEU A 306 0.34 -5.10 -23.61
N ALA A 307 -0.78 -4.96 -24.33
CA ALA A 307 -1.11 -5.82 -25.47
C ALA A 307 -0.13 -5.67 -26.64
N ALA A 308 0.40 -4.47 -26.88
CA ALA A 308 1.42 -4.23 -27.89
C ALA A 308 2.76 -4.95 -27.59
N GLY A 309 3.08 -5.24 -26.33
CA GLY A 309 4.29 -5.94 -25.89
C GLY A 309 4.28 -7.45 -26.18
N ALA A 310 3.89 -7.89 -27.38
CA ALA A 310 3.68 -9.30 -27.70
C ALA A 310 4.93 -10.19 -27.55
N ALA A 311 6.12 -9.64 -27.79
CA ALA A 311 7.38 -10.38 -27.64
C ALA A 311 7.63 -10.71 -26.15
N PHE A 312 7.59 -9.73 -25.27
CA PHE A 312 7.77 -9.91 -23.82
C PHE A 312 6.73 -10.86 -23.23
N ARG A 313 5.45 -10.71 -23.61
CA ARG A 313 4.36 -11.59 -23.14
C ARG A 313 4.58 -13.05 -23.55
N ARG A 314 5.04 -13.29 -24.78
CA ARG A 314 5.38 -14.63 -25.27
C ARG A 314 6.53 -15.22 -24.49
N ASP A 315 7.60 -14.46 -24.31
CA ASP A 315 8.82 -14.89 -23.61
C ASP A 315 8.50 -15.27 -22.14
N LEU A 316 7.76 -14.41 -21.43
CA LEU A 316 7.28 -14.69 -20.07
C LEU A 316 6.42 -15.97 -20.02
N ARG A 317 5.52 -16.17 -20.99
CA ARG A 317 4.67 -17.37 -21.04
C ARG A 317 5.49 -18.62 -21.31
N GLU A 318 6.45 -18.57 -22.23
CA GLU A 318 7.34 -19.70 -22.53
C GLU A 318 8.21 -20.05 -21.32
N ALA A 319 8.74 -19.05 -20.61
CA ALA A 319 9.51 -19.24 -19.38
C ALA A 319 8.66 -19.88 -18.27
N ALA A 320 7.43 -19.40 -18.05
CA ALA A 320 6.50 -19.99 -17.09
C ALA A 320 6.14 -21.44 -17.44
N ALA A 321 5.89 -21.73 -18.73
CA ALA A 321 5.62 -23.08 -19.22
C ALA A 321 6.84 -24.00 -19.06
N ALA A 322 8.06 -23.46 -19.12
CA ALA A 322 9.29 -24.18 -18.84
C ALA A 322 9.55 -24.41 -17.33
N GLY A 323 8.67 -23.89 -16.46
CA GLY A 323 8.72 -24.11 -15.00
C GLY A 323 9.29 -22.93 -14.20
N LEU A 324 9.54 -21.76 -14.81
CA LEU A 324 9.94 -20.56 -14.07
C LEU A 324 8.86 -20.18 -13.04
N PRO A 325 9.21 -20.04 -11.76
CA PRO A 325 8.30 -19.56 -10.74
C PRO A 325 7.81 -18.14 -11.03
N VAL A 326 6.48 -17.93 -10.97
CA VAL A 326 5.84 -16.63 -11.17
C VAL A 326 4.85 -16.38 -10.03
N TYR A 327 5.07 -15.32 -9.26
CA TYR A 327 4.16 -14.89 -8.21
C TYR A 327 3.48 -13.58 -8.61
N ALA A 328 2.13 -13.55 -8.61
CA ALA A 328 1.38 -12.41 -9.08
C ALA A 328 0.24 -12.01 -8.13
N GLU A 329 0.07 -10.70 -7.93
CA GLU A 329 -0.99 -10.11 -7.11
C GLU A 329 -1.86 -9.15 -7.92
N CYS A 330 -3.19 -9.25 -7.81
CA CYS A 330 -4.21 -8.32 -8.31
C CYS A 330 -3.99 -7.90 -9.79
N GLY A 331 -3.39 -6.75 -10.05
CA GLY A 331 -3.04 -6.32 -11.42
C GLY A 331 -2.13 -7.33 -12.13
N GLY A 332 -1.24 -7.98 -11.39
CA GLY A 332 -0.40 -9.07 -11.90
C GLY A 332 -1.21 -10.29 -12.31
N LEU A 333 -2.24 -10.68 -11.55
CA LEU A 333 -3.18 -11.73 -11.96
C LEU A 333 -3.88 -11.35 -13.26
N MET A 334 -4.32 -10.08 -13.39
CA MET A 334 -4.95 -9.59 -14.61
C MET A 334 -3.99 -9.68 -15.81
N TYR A 335 -2.72 -9.33 -15.62
CA TYR A 335 -1.70 -9.42 -16.66
C TYR A 335 -1.34 -10.87 -17.05
N LEU A 336 -1.39 -11.82 -16.12
CA LEU A 336 -1.17 -13.25 -16.40
C LEU A 336 -2.33 -13.90 -17.11
N GLY A 337 -3.53 -13.32 -17.11
CA GLY A 337 -4.70 -13.78 -17.83
C GLY A 337 -4.47 -13.87 -19.35
N LYS A 338 -5.43 -14.48 -20.04
CA LYS A 338 -5.44 -14.58 -21.50
C LYS A 338 -5.87 -13.26 -22.14
N GLU A 339 -6.91 -12.64 -21.60
CA GLU A 339 -7.52 -11.43 -22.13
C GLU A 339 -8.00 -10.52 -21.01
N LEU A 340 -7.87 -9.22 -21.21
CA LEU A 340 -8.43 -8.16 -20.39
C LEU A 340 -9.45 -7.36 -21.20
N LEU A 341 -10.70 -7.40 -20.73
CA LEU A 341 -11.81 -6.66 -21.34
C LEU A 341 -11.94 -5.30 -20.63
N THR A 342 -11.68 -4.22 -21.33
CA THR A 342 -11.80 -2.86 -20.81
C THR A 342 -12.24 -1.90 -21.90
N GLY A 343 -13.08 -0.89 -21.57
CA GLY A 343 -13.55 0.10 -22.54
C GLY A 343 -14.32 -0.48 -23.73
N GLY A 344 -14.90 -1.68 -23.62
CA GLY A 344 -15.59 -2.37 -24.69
C GLY A 344 -14.66 -3.08 -25.70
N ALA A 345 -13.36 -3.11 -25.45
CA ALA A 345 -12.35 -3.79 -26.26
C ALA A 345 -11.73 -4.98 -25.50
N SER A 346 -11.26 -5.97 -26.23
CA SER A 346 -10.46 -7.10 -25.72
C SER A 346 -8.99 -6.87 -26.00
N HIS A 347 -8.17 -6.98 -24.96
CA HIS A 347 -6.71 -6.83 -25.03
C HIS A 347 -6.03 -8.14 -24.64
N PRO A 348 -5.21 -8.73 -25.51
CA PRO A 348 -4.46 -9.93 -25.15
C PRO A 348 -3.44 -9.63 -24.08
N MET A 349 -3.39 -10.46 -23.03
CA MET A 349 -2.44 -10.40 -21.94
C MET A 349 -1.40 -11.54 -22.05
N ALA A 350 -0.67 -11.87 -20.99
CA ALA A 350 0.40 -12.87 -21.07
C ALA A 350 -0.10 -14.27 -21.48
N GLY A 351 -1.36 -14.61 -21.17
CA GLY A 351 -1.96 -15.89 -21.54
C GLY A 351 -1.31 -17.10 -20.87
N ILE A 352 -0.81 -16.90 -19.65
CA ILE A 352 -0.27 -17.95 -18.77
C ILE A 352 -1.41 -18.66 -18.08
N LEU A 353 -2.42 -17.90 -17.67
CA LEU A 353 -3.66 -18.40 -17.10
C LEU A 353 -4.77 -18.30 -18.14
N ASP A 354 -5.55 -19.37 -18.31
CA ASP A 354 -6.72 -19.36 -19.19
C ASP A 354 -7.89 -18.62 -18.50
N LEU A 355 -7.72 -17.31 -18.33
CA LEU A 355 -8.67 -16.42 -17.69
C LEU A 355 -8.98 -15.23 -18.60
N THR A 356 -10.28 -14.97 -18.81
CA THR A 356 -10.75 -13.69 -19.33
C THR A 356 -11.23 -12.82 -18.18
N ILE A 357 -10.64 -11.66 -18.04
CA ILE A 357 -10.91 -10.73 -16.95
C ILE A 357 -11.56 -9.47 -17.50
N GLU A 358 -12.64 -9.03 -16.87
CA GLU A 358 -13.41 -7.85 -17.27
C GLU A 358 -13.26 -6.75 -16.23
N GLN A 359 -12.92 -5.54 -16.69
CA GLN A 359 -13.01 -4.33 -15.87
C GLN A 359 -14.47 -3.96 -15.63
N THR A 360 -14.80 -3.56 -14.41
CA THR A 360 -16.18 -3.20 -13.99
C THR A 360 -16.27 -1.74 -13.56
N ALA A 361 -17.44 -1.14 -13.67
CA ALA A 361 -17.68 0.26 -13.28
C ALA A 361 -17.61 0.50 -11.76
N GLY A 362 -17.84 -0.54 -10.95
CA GLY A 362 -17.80 -0.47 -9.49
C GLY A 362 -16.83 -1.48 -8.90
N PRO A 363 -16.41 -1.30 -7.63
CA PRO A 363 -15.50 -2.22 -6.96
C PRO A 363 -16.13 -3.62 -6.86
N ARG A 364 -15.32 -4.66 -7.05
CA ARG A 364 -15.69 -6.06 -6.88
C ARG A 364 -15.13 -6.64 -5.59
N GLY A 365 -13.86 -6.35 -5.28
CA GLY A 365 -13.25 -6.62 -4.00
C GLY A 365 -12.73 -5.33 -3.41
N HIS A 366 -13.01 -5.09 -2.12
CA HIS A 366 -12.54 -3.90 -1.43
C HIS A 366 -12.45 -4.12 0.07
N GLY A 367 -11.25 -4.12 0.60
CA GLY A 367 -10.97 -4.15 2.03
C GLY A 367 -10.07 -5.30 2.46
N TYR A 368 -10.11 -5.60 3.75
CA TYR A 368 -9.29 -6.65 4.34
C TYR A 368 -9.77 -8.04 3.95
N VAL A 369 -8.80 -8.92 3.73
CA VAL A 369 -9.02 -10.32 3.38
C VAL A 369 -8.41 -11.23 4.44
N SER A 370 -9.17 -12.23 4.87
CA SER A 370 -8.69 -13.38 5.65
C SER A 370 -8.89 -14.63 4.84
N ALA A 371 -7.84 -15.40 4.63
CA ALA A 371 -7.83 -16.58 3.80
C ALA A 371 -7.13 -17.74 4.49
N ARG A 372 -7.48 -18.96 4.07
CA ARG A 372 -6.79 -20.20 4.45
C ARG A 372 -6.39 -20.97 3.19
N VAL A 373 -5.18 -21.48 3.17
CA VAL A 373 -4.70 -22.35 2.10
C VAL A 373 -5.35 -23.74 2.26
N GLU A 374 -6.19 -24.14 1.28
CA GLU A 374 -6.90 -25.43 1.33
C GLU A 374 -6.31 -26.49 0.40
N ALA A 375 -5.66 -26.10 -0.69
CA ALA A 375 -5.07 -27.04 -1.63
C ALA A 375 -3.54 -26.98 -1.63
N GLU A 376 -2.92 -28.10 -2.00
CA GLU A 376 -1.48 -28.21 -2.18
C GLU A 376 -0.99 -27.25 -3.29
N ASN A 377 0.07 -26.55 -3.02
CA ASN A 377 0.72 -25.61 -3.94
C ASN A 377 2.18 -25.40 -3.52
N PRO A 378 3.08 -24.93 -4.42
CA PRO A 378 4.49 -24.80 -4.08
C PRO A 378 4.83 -23.54 -3.25
N TRP A 379 3.86 -22.63 -3.00
CA TRP A 379 4.10 -21.33 -2.40
C TRP A 379 3.79 -21.26 -0.90
N PHE A 380 2.75 -21.99 -0.47
CA PHE A 380 2.27 -21.95 0.90
C PHE A 380 1.87 -23.33 1.36
N GLU A 381 2.22 -23.68 2.60
CA GLU A 381 1.79 -24.92 3.22
C GLU A 381 0.26 -24.95 3.40
N ARG A 382 -0.34 -26.12 3.18
CA ARG A 382 -1.77 -26.31 3.41
C ARG A 382 -2.11 -26.01 4.87
N GLY A 383 -3.21 -25.29 5.11
CA GLY A 383 -3.64 -24.85 6.43
C GLY A 383 -3.11 -23.47 6.83
N THR A 384 -2.14 -22.91 6.10
CA THR A 384 -1.62 -21.56 6.38
C THR A 384 -2.75 -20.54 6.34
N ALA A 385 -2.84 -19.72 7.39
CA ALA A 385 -3.72 -18.57 7.44
C ALA A 385 -3.00 -17.35 6.87
N LEU A 386 -3.64 -16.68 5.92
CA LEU A 386 -3.13 -15.47 5.27
C LEU A 386 -4.04 -14.28 5.61
N ARG A 387 -3.42 -13.13 5.86
CA ARG A 387 -4.10 -11.84 6.00
C ARG A 387 -3.53 -10.87 5.00
N GLY A 388 -4.42 -10.22 4.26
CA GLY A 388 -4.04 -9.24 3.26
C GLY A 388 -5.20 -8.28 2.99
N HIS A 389 -5.20 -7.72 1.81
CA HIS A 389 -6.30 -6.90 1.34
C HIS A 389 -6.53 -7.14 -0.14
N GLU A 390 -7.66 -6.71 -0.61
CA GLU A 390 -8.00 -6.65 -2.03
C GLU A 390 -8.60 -5.28 -2.35
N PHE A 391 -8.28 -4.76 -3.52
CA PHE A 391 -8.94 -3.58 -4.06
C PHE A 391 -8.91 -3.63 -5.58
N HIS A 392 -9.98 -4.14 -6.18
CA HIS A 392 -10.05 -4.32 -7.62
C HIS A 392 -11.45 -4.01 -8.19
N TYR A 393 -11.43 -3.48 -9.40
CA TYR A 393 -12.61 -3.17 -10.23
C TYR A 393 -12.65 -4.12 -11.43
N SER A 394 -12.40 -5.39 -11.16
CA SER A 394 -12.39 -6.43 -12.18
C SER A 394 -12.98 -7.72 -11.66
N ARG A 395 -13.41 -8.58 -12.59
CA ARG A 395 -13.91 -9.92 -12.32
C ARG A 395 -13.47 -10.90 -13.41
N VAL A 396 -13.35 -12.15 -13.07
CA VAL A 396 -13.15 -13.22 -14.04
C VAL A 396 -14.51 -13.56 -14.68
N VAL A 397 -14.60 -13.46 -16.00
CA VAL A 397 -15.84 -13.70 -16.77
C VAL A 397 -15.75 -14.92 -17.69
N GLY A 398 -14.56 -15.44 -17.97
CA GLY A 398 -14.34 -16.61 -18.82
C GLY A 398 -13.06 -17.34 -18.48
N GLY A 399 -12.92 -18.55 -19.00
CA GLY A 399 -11.75 -19.41 -18.79
C GLY A 399 -11.87 -20.36 -17.61
N GLY A 400 -10.87 -21.20 -17.47
CA GLY A 400 -10.60 -22.30 -16.56
C GLY A 400 -11.46 -22.62 -15.35
N ASP A 401 -11.32 -23.84 -14.90
CA ASP A 401 -11.99 -24.32 -13.68
C ASP A 401 -11.47 -23.57 -12.42
N ARG A 402 -12.32 -22.72 -11.85
CA ARG A 402 -12.05 -22.00 -10.60
C ARG A 402 -12.26 -22.85 -9.35
N SER A 403 -12.79 -24.07 -9.49
CA SER A 403 -12.96 -25.00 -8.37
C SER A 403 -11.61 -25.42 -7.78
N GLY A 404 -10.51 -25.29 -8.56
CA GLY A 404 -9.14 -25.50 -8.13
C GLY A 404 -8.47 -24.31 -7.41
N ALA A 405 -9.21 -23.24 -7.07
CA ALA A 405 -8.65 -22.12 -6.31
C ALA A 405 -8.12 -22.60 -4.95
N VAL A 406 -6.88 -22.21 -4.66
CA VAL A 406 -6.10 -22.71 -3.53
C VAL A 406 -6.55 -22.12 -2.19
N LEU A 407 -7.08 -20.89 -2.22
CA LEU A 407 -7.49 -20.16 -1.04
C LEU A 407 -9.00 -20.25 -0.83
N ARG A 408 -9.39 -20.55 0.40
CA ARG A 408 -10.72 -20.26 0.93
C ARG A 408 -10.68 -18.95 1.69
N LEU A 409 -11.64 -18.08 1.41
CA LEU A 409 -11.78 -16.80 2.07
C LEU A 409 -12.80 -16.90 3.21
N ASP A 410 -12.36 -16.59 4.43
CA ASP A 410 -13.26 -16.33 5.56
C ASP A 410 -13.83 -14.90 5.48
N ARG A 411 -13.07 -14.00 4.81
CA ARG A 411 -13.42 -12.62 4.52
C ARG A 411 -12.77 -12.19 3.21
N GLY A 412 -13.50 -11.50 2.35
CA GLY A 412 -13.05 -11.04 1.03
C GLY A 412 -13.94 -11.56 -0.10
N THR A 413 -13.64 -11.14 -1.31
CA THR A 413 -14.35 -11.51 -2.53
C THR A 413 -13.49 -12.41 -3.42
N GLY A 414 -12.22 -12.03 -3.63
CA GLY A 414 -11.26 -12.74 -4.46
C GLY A 414 -11.79 -12.99 -5.89
N LEU A 415 -11.64 -14.22 -6.36
CA LEU A 415 -12.15 -14.69 -7.66
C LEU A 415 -13.66 -14.89 -7.68
N GLY A 416 -14.33 -14.78 -6.53
CA GLY A 416 -15.74 -15.05 -6.31
C GLY A 416 -15.99 -16.33 -5.49
N GLU A 417 -17.23 -16.49 -5.00
CA GLU A 417 -17.68 -17.67 -4.24
C GLU A 417 -16.85 -18.00 -3.00
N GLY A 418 -16.21 -16.97 -2.38
CA GLY A 418 -15.34 -17.15 -1.22
C GLY A 418 -14.04 -17.89 -1.55
N ARG A 419 -13.56 -17.78 -2.77
CA ARG A 419 -12.33 -18.42 -3.27
C ARG A 419 -11.37 -17.39 -3.86
N ASP A 420 -10.06 -17.68 -3.73
CA ASP A 420 -9.00 -16.92 -4.38
C ASP A 420 -7.76 -17.82 -4.58
N GLY A 421 -6.74 -17.27 -5.23
CA GLY A 421 -5.46 -17.95 -5.43
C GLY A 421 -5.54 -19.08 -6.44
N ILE A 422 -4.95 -18.87 -7.62
CA ILE A 422 -4.77 -19.88 -8.66
C ILE A 422 -3.32 -20.33 -8.61
N ALA A 423 -3.11 -21.64 -8.56
CA ALA A 423 -1.79 -22.24 -8.67
C ALA A 423 -1.77 -23.23 -9.84
N VAL A 424 -0.91 -22.96 -10.85
CA VAL A 424 -0.71 -23.85 -12.01
C VAL A 424 0.80 -24.08 -12.18
N GLY A 425 1.25 -25.29 -11.87
CA GLY A 425 2.69 -25.57 -11.80
C GLY A 425 3.34 -24.63 -10.76
N ASN A 426 4.36 -23.88 -11.22
CA ASN A 426 5.08 -22.90 -10.40
C ASN A 426 4.52 -21.46 -10.55
N VAL A 427 3.32 -21.30 -11.10
CA VAL A 427 2.66 -19.99 -11.20
C VAL A 427 1.63 -19.83 -10.12
N TRP A 428 1.71 -18.72 -9.38
CA TRP A 428 0.71 -18.25 -8.41
C TRP A 428 0.09 -16.95 -8.88
N ALA A 429 -1.21 -16.81 -8.76
CA ALA A 429 -1.90 -15.54 -8.96
C ALA A 429 -3.13 -15.43 -8.06
N SER A 430 -3.35 -14.26 -7.44
CA SER A 430 -4.51 -13.98 -6.59
C SER A 430 -4.89 -12.51 -6.66
N TYR A 431 -6.13 -12.18 -6.26
CA TYR A 431 -6.48 -10.78 -5.98
C TYR A 431 -5.95 -10.30 -4.64
N LEU A 432 -5.60 -11.24 -3.75
CA LEU A 432 -5.05 -10.95 -2.45
C LEU A 432 -3.66 -10.32 -2.57
N HIS A 433 -3.47 -9.16 -1.92
CA HIS A 433 -2.17 -8.55 -1.68
C HIS A 433 -1.65 -8.93 -0.30
N LEU A 434 -0.43 -9.42 -0.22
CA LEU A 434 0.26 -9.75 1.03
C LEU A 434 1.27 -8.68 1.41
N HIS A 435 1.47 -8.52 2.72
CA HIS A 435 2.54 -7.70 3.28
C HIS A 435 3.57 -8.59 3.97
N ALA A 436 4.85 -8.49 3.61
CA ALA A 436 5.91 -9.37 4.11
C ALA A 436 6.05 -9.36 5.63
N LEU A 437 5.85 -8.20 6.29
CA LEU A 437 5.88 -8.14 7.75
C LEU A 437 4.68 -8.87 8.39
N GLY A 438 3.56 -8.97 7.69
CA GLY A 438 2.37 -9.72 8.13
C GLY A 438 2.43 -11.21 7.79
N THR A 439 3.21 -11.58 6.77
CA THR A 439 3.36 -12.95 6.28
C THR A 439 4.85 -13.31 6.17
N PRO A 440 5.53 -13.54 7.30
CA PRO A 440 7.00 -13.66 7.34
C PRO A 440 7.56 -14.84 6.55
N GLY A 441 6.75 -15.88 6.32
CA GLY A 441 7.15 -17.03 5.50
C GLY A 441 7.10 -16.80 3.98
N TRP A 442 6.47 -15.70 3.51
CA TRP A 442 6.26 -15.46 2.09
C TRP A 442 7.58 -15.27 1.31
N ALA A 443 8.41 -14.32 1.70
CA ALA A 443 9.65 -14.03 0.96
C ALA A 443 10.63 -15.22 0.95
N PRO A 444 10.87 -15.92 2.09
CA PRO A 444 11.65 -17.17 2.08
C PRO A 444 11.10 -18.23 1.14
N ALA A 445 9.78 -18.42 1.06
CA ALA A 445 9.17 -19.40 0.17
C ALA A 445 9.39 -19.04 -1.30
N VAL A 446 9.23 -17.76 -1.66
CA VAL A 446 9.51 -17.25 -3.02
C VAL A 446 10.97 -17.51 -3.40
N VAL A 447 11.92 -17.15 -2.53
CA VAL A 447 13.36 -17.32 -2.81
C VAL A 447 13.75 -18.80 -2.85
N ALA A 448 13.19 -19.62 -1.97
CA ALA A 448 13.44 -21.08 -1.98
C ALA A 448 12.98 -21.72 -3.29
N LEU A 449 11.78 -21.37 -3.77
CA LEU A 449 11.25 -21.90 -5.02
C LEU A 449 12.07 -21.44 -6.22
N ALA A 450 12.49 -20.17 -6.25
CA ALA A 450 13.39 -19.64 -7.25
C ALA A 450 14.73 -20.43 -7.29
N GLY A 451 15.33 -20.69 -6.13
CA GLY A 451 16.58 -21.44 -6.03
C GLY A 451 16.46 -22.93 -6.44
N ALA A 452 15.30 -23.54 -6.20
CA ALA A 452 15.05 -24.94 -6.61
C ALA A 452 15.03 -25.12 -8.15
N GLY A 453 14.54 -24.10 -8.88
CA GLY A 453 14.53 -24.09 -10.33
C GLY A 453 15.93 -24.16 -10.97
N ARG A 454 16.94 -23.55 -10.35
CA ARG A 454 18.36 -23.64 -10.79
C ARG A 454 18.89 -25.05 -10.84
N ASN A 455 18.56 -25.86 -9.84
CA ASN A 455 19.05 -27.25 -9.76
C ASN A 455 18.39 -28.19 -10.77
N GLY A 456 17.20 -27.82 -11.29
CA GLY A 456 16.49 -28.57 -12.32
C GLY A 456 16.89 -28.18 -13.75
N ILE A 457 17.32 -26.94 -13.98
CA ILE A 457 17.68 -26.42 -15.31
C ILE A 457 19.15 -26.68 -15.65
N SER A 458 20.05 -26.77 -14.66
CA SER A 458 21.48 -27.10 -14.90
C SER A 458 21.72 -28.52 -15.41
N GLY A 459 20.70 -29.39 -15.48
CA GLY A 459 20.76 -30.72 -16.10
C GLY A 459 20.53 -30.74 -17.62
N ARG A 460 20.21 -29.62 -18.28
CA ARG A 460 20.15 -29.53 -19.74
C ARG A 460 21.46 -29.00 -20.30
N ALA A 461 22.50 -29.85 -20.22
CA ALA A 461 23.78 -29.67 -20.87
C ALA A 461 23.61 -29.54 -22.39
N THR A 462 24.24 -28.50 -22.93
CA THR A 462 24.94 -28.44 -24.22
C THR A 462 24.90 -29.76 -25.03
N VAL A 463 23.93 -29.89 -25.90
CA VAL A 463 24.08 -30.73 -27.08
C VAL A 463 24.59 -29.82 -28.20
N SER A 464 25.90 -29.60 -28.23
CA SER A 464 26.61 -29.10 -29.42
C SER A 464 26.69 -30.22 -30.41
N GLY A 465 25.74 -30.32 -31.31
CA GLY A 465 25.84 -31.16 -32.49
C GLY A 465 26.84 -30.56 -33.49
N ARG A 466 28.08 -31.01 -33.45
CA ARG A 466 28.94 -30.97 -34.62
C ARG A 466 28.40 -32.01 -35.65
N ALA A 467 27.81 -31.54 -36.70
CA ALA A 467 27.65 -32.33 -37.91
C ALA A 467 28.73 -31.90 -38.91
N ARG A 468 29.45 -32.88 -39.37
CA ARG A 468 30.39 -32.79 -40.52
C ARG A 468 29.60 -32.66 -41.82
#